data_a092c82eb743f60b48ca45418bdba3e5
#
_entry.id   a092c82eb743f60b48ca45418bdba3e5
#
_cell.length_a   1.000
_cell.length_b   1.000
_cell.length_c   1.000
_cell.angle_alpha   90.00
_cell.angle_beta   90.00
_cell.angle_gamma   90.00
#
_symmetry.space_group_name_H-M   'P 1'
#
loop_
_entity.id
_entity.type
_entity.pdbx_description
1 polymer ?
#
loop_
_entity_poly.entity_id
_entity_poly.type
_entity_poly.pdbx_seq_one_letter_code
_entity_poly.pdbx_strand_id
1 'polypeptide(L)'
;MGETEIYDRLNELSSYFSFGRVLGYIAFFETIGIDYQLKHGQDVNSDRMLSSELNFLAGLWMQNVVLDKNWNITLDDDYTREVYKLMDDLHYLFLKKNDSANQFIEVFFYEGDLAYDWQYAYFAQKKYNAPHLYDVLKNDFNFDVHVLNSTLCKIKSCIEKQIVRRRDEKCKHHEYISPMNAFTIKPNIVKKKFSLAEQSVMKALSFSLGNGIDMRISKITDFNSYIQYPIIELPNNRGYFCVNELAISAAMNETPFYWLQMSPFFGKKLGSIRGDIAEKIGF
;
A
#
# COMPACT_ATOMS: atom_id res chain seq x y z
N MET A 1 -1.42 26.84 3.22
CA MET A 1 -2.62 26.31 3.93
C MET A 1 -2.24 25.91 5.34
N GLY A 2 -3.18 26.00 6.31
CA GLY A 2 -2.99 25.42 7.64
C GLY A 2 -3.13 23.90 7.60
N GLU A 3 -2.54 23.22 8.61
CA GLU A 3 -2.58 21.74 8.67
C GLU A 3 -4.00 21.16 8.60
N THR A 4 -4.93 21.76 9.34
CA THR A 4 -6.34 21.33 9.36
C THR A 4 -6.99 21.48 7.98
N GLU A 5 -6.72 22.59 7.29
CA GLU A 5 -7.27 22.83 5.93
C GLU A 5 -6.76 21.81 4.92
N ILE A 6 -5.48 21.38 5.05
CA ILE A 6 -4.91 20.35 4.19
C ILE A 6 -5.60 19.01 4.43
N TYR A 7 -5.76 18.60 5.70
CA TYR A 7 -6.46 17.35 6.01
C TYR A 7 -7.91 17.36 5.59
N ASP A 8 -8.63 18.47 5.80
CA ASP A 8 -10.03 18.62 5.38
C ASP A 8 -10.14 18.45 3.86
N ARG A 9 -9.21 19.06 3.11
CA ARG A 9 -9.21 18.95 1.65
C ARG A 9 -8.86 17.55 1.16
N LEU A 10 -7.87 16.89 1.77
CA LEU A 10 -7.52 15.50 1.46
C LEU A 10 -8.66 14.54 1.79
N ASN A 11 -9.37 14.77 2.91
CA ASN A 11 -10.56 13.99 3.28
C ASN A 11 -11.70 14.20 2.27
N GLU A 12 -11.91 15.42 1.80
CA GLU A 12 -12.90 15.70 0.77
C GLU A 12 -12.55 14.97 -0.54
N LEU A 13 -11.33 15.12 -1.04
CA LEU A 13 -10.86 14.50 -2.29
C LEU A 13 -10.94 12.97 -2.21
N SER A 14 -10.48 12.37 -1.11
CA SER A 14 -10.51 10.93 -0.89
C SER A 14 -11.92 10.35 -0.72
N SER A 15 -12.94 11.21 -0.51
CA SER A 15 -14.34 10.76 -0.47
C SER A 15 -14.91 10.37 -1.83
N TYR A 16 -14.26 10.76 -2.92
CA TYR A 16 -14.72 10.42 -4.26
C TYR A 16 -14.20 9.03 -4.68
N PHE A 17 -15.05 8.20 -5.29
CA PHE A 17 -14.63 6.93 -5.85
C PHE A 17 -13.53 7.09 -6.91
N SER A 18 -13.62 8.16 -7.71
CA SER A 18 -12.64 8.51 -8.73
C SER A 18 -11.25 8.88 -8.18
N PHE A 19 -11.10 9.12 -6.87
CA PHE A 19 -9.79 9.34 -6.25
C PHE A 19 -8.82 8.18 -6.46
N GLY A 20 -9.32 6.94 -6.61
CA GLY A 20 -8.50 5.80 -7.02
C GLY A 20 -7.79 5.98 -8.38
N ARG A 21 -8.32 6.84 -9.27
CA ARG A 21 -7.65 7.19 -10.53
C ARG A 21 -6.46 8.11 -10.27
N VAL A 22 -6.58 9.06 -9.34
CA VAL A 22 -5.48 9.94 -8.90
C VAL A 22 -4.39 9.12 -8.25
N LEU A 23 -4.73 8.20 -7.34
CA LEU A 23 -3.77 7.28 -6.73
C LEU A 23 -3.02 6.45 -7.78
N GLY A 24 -3.74 5.88 -8.74
CA GLY A 24 -3.13 5.12 -9.83
C GLY A 24 -2.25 5.99 -10.72
N TYR A 25 -2.60 7.26 -10.92
CA TYR A 25 -1.81 8.20 -11.70
C TYR A 25 -0.50 8.55 -10.99
N ILE A 26 -0.56 8.89 -9.70
CA ILE A 26 0.61 9.16 -8.87
C ILE A 26 1.54 7.93 -8.87
N ALA A 27 1.02 6.77 -8.53
CA ALA A 27 1.80 5.53 -8.50
C ALA A 27 2.49 5.22 -9.84
N PHE A 28 1.79 5.47 -10.96
CA PHE A 28 2.34 5.23 -12.30
C PHE A 28 3.48 6.19 -12.64
N PHE A 29 3.32 7.47 -12.31
CA PHE A 29 4.38 8.46 -12.54
C PHE A 29 5.58 8.22 -11.66
N GLU A 30 5.39 7.92 -10.38
CA GLU A 30 6.49 7.62 -9.46
C GLU A 30 7.28 6.39 -9.96
N THR A 31 6.61 5.31 -10.34
CA THR A 31 7.28 4.10 -10.84
C THR A 31 8.06 4.37 -12.14
N ILE A 32 7.49 5.09 -13.10
CA ILE A 32 8.17 5.41 -14.36
C ILE A 32 9.29 6.43 -14.15
N GLY A 33 9.07 7.41 -13.29
CA GLY A 33 10.06 8.43 -12.95
C GLY A 33 11.32 7.82 -12.36
N ILE A 34 11.18 6.93 -11.41
CA ILE A 34 12.30 6.20 -10.82
C ILE A 34 13.05 5.38 -11.88
N ASP A 35 12.34 4.59 -12.67
CA ASP A 35 12.91 3.80 -13.76
C ASP A 35 13.72 4.66 -14.74
N TYR A 36 13.19 5.84 -15.10
CA TYR A 36 13.84 6.76 -16.00
C TYR A 36 15.11 7.33 -15.40
N GLN A 37 15.05 7.82 -14.15
CA GLN A 37 16.19 8.41 -13.44
C GLN A 37 17.32 7.41 -13.25
N LEU A 38 17.00 6.19 -12.80
CA LEU A 38 17.99 5.11 -12.63
C LEU A 38 18.68 4.75 -13.95
N LYS A 39 17.94 4.67 -15.06
CA LYS A 39 18.50 4.34 -16.37
C LYS A 39 19.42 5.42 -16.92
N HIS A 40 19.25 6.67 -16.52
CA HIS A 40 20.05 7.80 -17.00
C HIS A 40 21.09 8.28 -15.98
N GLY A 41 21.30 7.54 -14.89
CA GLY A 41 22.27 7.89 -13.85
C GLY A 41 21.95 9.22 -13.15
N GLN A 42 20.70 9.64 -13.13
CA GLN A 42 20.24 10.83 -12.43
C GLN A 42 19.92 10.50 -10.98
N ASP A 43 20.19 11.43 -10.07
CA ASP A 43 19.75 11.30 -8.69
C ASP A 43 18.21 11.28 -8.65
N VAL A 44 17.66 10.43 -7.80
CA VAL A 44 16.21 10.37 -7.59
C VAL A 44 15.76 11.70 -6.99
N ASN A 45 14.83 12.37 -7.65
CA ASN A 45 14.38 13.70 -7.28
C ASN A 45 13.74 13.71 -5.89
N SER A 46 14.09 14.71 -5.07
CA SER A 46 13.54 14.91 -3.72
C SER A 46 12.05 15.28 -3.72
N ASP A 47 11.52 15.78 -4.84
CA ASP A 47 10.14 16.28 -4.95
C ASP A 47 9.12 15.18 -5.31
N ARG A 48 9.51 13.91 -5.19
CA ARG A 48 8.62 12.79 -5.47
C ARG A 48 7.69 12.46 -4.30
N MET A 49 6.56 11.84 -4.59
CA MET A 49 5.68 11.27 -3.59
C MET A 49 6.33 10.05 -2.93
N LEU A 50 6.47 10.07 -1.61
CA LEU A 50 7.04 8.95 -0.86
C LEU A 50 6.05 7.78 -0.76
N SER A 51 6.57 6.57 -0.57
CA SER A 51 5.75 5.37 -0.41
C SER A 51 4.82 5.46 0.80
N SER A 52 5.30 6.04 1.90
CA SER A 52 4.51 6.29 3.12
C SER A 52 3.36 7.28 2.87
N GLU A 53 3.59 8.31 2.07
CA GLU A 53 2.57 9.28 1.68
C GLU A 53 1.52 8.66 0.76
N LEU A 54 1.95 7.82 -0.20
CA LEU A 54 1.02 7.08 -1.05
C LEU A 54 0.19 6.08 -0.25
N ASN A 55 0.78 5.41 0.75
CA ASN A 55 0.05 4.55 1.70
C ASN A 55 -0.97 5.35 2.49
N PHE A 56 -0.60 6.55 2.97
CA PHE A 56 -1.51 7.44 3.69
C PHE A 56 -2.71 7.83 2.83
N LEU A 57 -2.49 8.27 1.60
CA LEU A 57 -3.56 8.62 0.66
C LEU A 57 -4.46 7.40 0.34
N ALA A 58 -3.89 6.22 0.19
CA ALA A 58 -4.66 4.99 -0.01
C ALA A 58 -5.55 4.67 1.20
N GLY A 59 -5.01 4.83 2.42
CA GLY A 59 -5.75 4.68 3.68
C GLY A 59 -6.90 5.68 3.82
N LEU A 60 -6.68 6.95 3.47
CA LEU A 60 -7.74 7.96 3.44
C LEU A 60 -8.84 7.59 2.45
N TRP A 61 -8.49 7.07 1.28
CA TRP A 61 -9.49 6.62 0.31
C TRP A 61 -10.31 5.45 0.83
N MET A 62 -9.66 4.44 1.44
CA MET A 62 -10.36 3.32 2.08
C MET A 62 -11.34 3.79 3.15
N GLN A 63 -10.98 4.82 3.91
CA GLN A 63 -11.76 5.37 5.02
C GLN A 63 -12.94 6.21 4.56
N ASN A 64 -12.73 7.08 3.56
CA ASN A 64 -13.64 8.19 3.27
C ASN A 64 -14.54 7.94 2.06
N VAL A 65 -14.23 6.93 1.23
CA VAL A 65 -14.90 6.75 -0.04
C VAL A 65 -16.42 6.58 0.08
N VAL A 66 -17.13 7.34 -0.73
CA VAL A 66 -18.56 7.16 -1.00
C VAL A 66 -18.70 6.64 -2.43
N LEU A 67 -19.14 5.39 -2.57
CA LEU A 67 -19.07 4.65 -3.85
C LEU A 67 -19.81 5.33 -5.01
N ASP A 68 -20.90 6.05 -4.72
CA ASP A 68 -21.70 6.76 -5.72
C ASP A 68 -21.20 8.17 -6.00
N LYS A 69 -20.20 8.64 -5.24
CA LYS A 69 -19.64 9.99 -5.39
C LYS A 69 -18.47 9.96 -6.39
N ASN A 70 -18.68 10.57 -7.55
CA ASN A 70 -17.64 10.71 -8.58
C ASN A 70 -17.47 12.17 -8.98
N TRP A 71 -16.26 12.53 -9.44
CA TRP A 71 -16.08 13.81 -10.11
C TRP A 71 -16.77 13.78 -11.47
N ASN A 72 -17.50 14.84 -11.75
CA ASN A 72 -18.09 15.08 -13.07
C ASN A 72 -17.06 15.62 -14.09
N ILE A 73 -15.78 15.70 -13.71
CA ILE A 73 -14.70 16.31 -14.48
C ILE A 73 -13.75 15.23 -14.97
N THR A 74 -13.31 15.38 -16.22
CA THR A 74 -12.44 14.42 -16.93
C THR A 74 -10.93 14.62 -16.66
N LEU A 75 -10.53 15.65 -15.91
CA LEU A 75 -9.13 16.07 -15.75
C LEU A 75 -8.53 15.52 -14.45
N ASP A 76 -8.04 14.28 -14.52
CA ASP A 76 -7.31 13.68 -13.39
C ASP A 76 -5.99 14.40 -13.08
N ASP A 77 -5.40 15.10 -14.08
CA ASP A 77 -4.13 15.82 -13.95
C ASP A 77 -4.20 16.98 -12.95
N ASP A 78 -5.28 17.73 -12.91
CA ASP A 78 -5.42 18.89 -12.02
C ASP A 78 -5.57 18.41 -10.56
N TYR A 79 -6.36 17.37 -10.33
CA TYR A 79 -6.50 16.77 -9.00
C TYR A 79 -5.20 16.09 -8.56
N THR A 80 -4.45 15.48 -9.47
CA THR A 80 -3.15 14.91 -9.17
C THR A 80 -2.17 15.98 -8.71
N ARG A 81 -2.08 17.11 -9.42
CA ARG A 81 -1.23 18.23 -9.03
C ARG A 81 -1.67 18.85 -7.70
N GLU A 82 -2.96 18.95 -7.47
CA GLU A 82 -3.50 19.42 -6.18
C GLU A 82 -3.08 18.51 -5.04
N VAL A 83 -3.16 17.19 -5.20
CA VAL A 83 -2.74 16.22 -4.18
C VAL A 83 -1.23 16.31 -3.91
N TYR A 84 -0.39 16.39 -4.96
CA TYR A 84 1.05 16.63 -4.77
C TYR A 84 1.31 17.89 -3.95
N LYS A 85 0.66 19.00 -4.31
CA LYS A 85 0.83 20.27 -3.58
C LYS A 85 0.37 20.17 -2.12
N LEU A 86 -0.74 19.48 -1.84
CA LEU A 86 -1.22 19.30 -0.48
C LEU A 86 -0.25 18.46 0.35
N MET A 87 0.35 17.42 -0.24
CA MET A 87 1.35 16.59 0.42
C MET A 87 2.66 17.36 0.66
N ASP A 88 3.13 18.16 -0.31
CA ASP A 88 4.29 19.04 -0.14
C ASP A 88 4.05 20.07 0.97
N ASP A 89 2.89 20.72 0.99
CA ASP A 89 2.51 21.68 2.03
C ASP A 89 2.46 21.00 3.42
N LEU A 90 1.96 19.76 3.50
CA LEU A 90 1.93 18.97 4.73
C LEU A 90 3.34 18.63 5.19
N HIS A 91 4.19 18.14 4.29
CA HIS A 91 5.59 17.81 4.53
C HIS A 91 6.35 19.03 5.07
N TYR A 92 6.19 20.17 4.40
CA TYR A 92 6.82 21.44 4.84
C TYR A 92 6.37 21.87 6.24
N LEU A 93 5.09 21.72 6.57
CA LEU A 93 4.58 22.06 7.91
C LEU A 93 5.16 21.15 8.99
N PHE A 94 5.35 19.87 8.70
CA PHE A 94 5.99 18.93 9.62
C PHE A 94 7.46 19.27 9.85
N LEU A 95 8.22 19.53 8.81
CA LEU A 95 9.63 19.94 8.90
C LEU A 95 9.79 21.23 9.70
N LYS A 96 8.95 22.24 9.44
CA LYS A 96 9.04 23.55 10.11
C LYS A 96 8.68 23.51 11.59
N LYS A 97 7.73 22.66 12.00
CA LYS A 97 7.30 22.55 13.41
C LYS A 97 8.35 21.88 14.31
N ASN A 98 9.32 21.21 13.75
CA ASN A 98 10.19 20.29 14.48
C ASN A 98 11.66 20.49 14.21
N ASP A 99 12.14 21.77 14.23
CA ASP A 99 13.55 22.10 14.00
C ASP A 99 14.56 21.33 14.89
N SER A 100 14.14 20.87 16.07
CA SER A 100 14.94 20.04 16.96
C SER A 100 14.67 18.52 16.87
N ALA A 101 13.64 18.14 16.14
CA ALA A 101 13.20 16.75 15.97
C ALA A 101 13.31 16.27 14.52
N ASN A 102 14.00 17.03 13.66
CA ASN A 102 14.12 16.77 12.22
C ASN A 102 14.54 15.33 11.91
N GLN A 103 15.46 14.76 12.68
CA GLN A 103 15.90 13.38 12.50
C GLN A 103 14.78 12.35 12.71
N PHE A 104 13.82 12.63 13.62
CA PHE A 104 12.75 11.68 13.90
C PHE A 104 11.62 11.75 12.85
N ILE A 105 11.40 12.93 12.27
CA ILE A 105 10.37 13.15 11.25
C ILE A 105 10.87 12.74 9.88
N GLU A 106 12.13 12.96 9.57
CA GLU A 106 12.77 12.38 8.39
C GLU A 106 12.64 10.86 8.37
N VAL A 107 12.64 10.18 9.53
CA VAL A 107 12.39 8.72 9.61
C VAL A 107 10.96 8.35 9.19
N PHE A 108 9.96 9.18 9.43
CA PHE A 108 8.58 8.93 8.99
C PHE A 108 8.40 9.08 7.48
N PHE A 109 9.14 10.02 6.88
CA PHE A 109 9.11 10.25 5.44
C PHE A 109 10.26 9.56 4.70
N TYR A 110 11.28 9.10 5.44
CA TYR A 110 12.41 8.40 4.87
C TYR A 110 12.00 6.98 4.48
N GLU A 111 12.03 6.72 3.20
CA GLU A 111 12.04 5.36 2.68
C GLU A 111 13.46 4.83 2.89
N GLY A 112 13.75 4.33 4.08
CA GLY A 112 15.05 3.74 4.39
C GLY A 112 15.46 2.67 3.38
N ASP A 113 16.64 2.10 3.52
CA ASP A 113 17.13 1.03 2.65
C ASP A 113 16.05 -0.03 2.46
N LEU A 114 15.44 -0.04 1.28
CA LEU A 114 14.36 -0.95 0.93
C LEU A 114 14.92 -2.35 0.94
N ALA A 115 14.39 -3.18 1.83
CA ALA A 115 14.72 -4.58 1.80
C ALA A 115 14.26 -5.19 0.48
N TYR A 116 15.09 -6.00 -0.13
CA TYR A 116 14.68 -6.77 -1.31
C TYR A 116 13.56 -7.75 -0.94
N ASP A 117 12.70 -8.08 -1.89
CA ASP A 117 11.59 -9.04 -1.67
C ASP A 117 12.05 -10.35 -1.04
N TRP A 118 13.22 -10.86 -1.41
CA TRP A 118 13.77 -12.08 -0.82
C TRP A 118 14.14 -11.90 0.65
N GLN A 119 14.54 -10.70 1.08
CA GLN A 119 14.81 -10.40 2.49
C GLN A 119 13.52 -10.39 3.29
N TYR A 120 12.47 -9.72 2.81
CA TYR A 120 11.15 -9.76 3.43
C TYR A 120 10.62 -11.21 3.54
N ALA A 121 10.73 -12.00 2.48
CA ALA A 121 10.32 -13.39 2.48
C ALA A 121 11.13 -14.24 3.46
N TYR A 122 12.45 -14.03 3.53
CA TYR A 122 13.33 -14.73 4.47
C TYR A 122 12.98 -14.40 5.93
N PHE A 123 12.84 -13.12 6.27
CA PHE A 123 12.46 -12.70 7.62
C PHE A 123 11.07 -13.20 8.00
N ALA A 124 10.10 -13.13 7.09
CA ALA A 124 8.77 -13.67 7.30
C ALA A 124 8.82 -15.18 7.61
N GLN A 125 9.57 -15.95 6.86
CA GLN A 125 9.75 -17.38 7.12
C GLN A 125 10.39 -17.65 8.47
N LYS A 126 11.45 -16.93 8.82
CA LYS A 126 12.12 -17.06 10.13
C LYS A 126 11.18 -16.74 11.28
N LYS A 127 10.42 -15.64 11.15
CA LYS A 127 9.52 -15.12 12.18
C LYS A 127 8.28 -15.99 12.38
N TYR A 128 7.63 -16.41 11.30
CA TYR A 128 6.31 -17.03 11.34
C TYR A 128 6.30 -18.56 11.24
N ASN A 129 7.43 -19.20 10.95
CA ASN A 129 7.57 -20.65 11.00
C ASN A 129 7.81 -21.21 12.41
N ALA A 130 7.74 -20.37 13.45
CA ALA A 130 7.63 -20.87 14.81
C ALA A 130 6.34 -21.70 14.94
N PRO A 131 6.36 -22.94 15.44
CA PRO A 131 5.22 -23.86 15.37
C PRO A 131 3.93 -23.25 15.89
N HIS A 132 3.97 -22.54 17.03
CA HIS A 132 2.79 -21.91 17.62
C HIS A 132 2.27 -20.69 16.82
N LEU A 133 3.12 -19.94 16.12
CA LEU A 133 2.70 -18.83 15.26
C LEU A 133 2.13 -19.34 13.94
N TYR A 134 2.78 -20.35 13.38
CA TYR A 134 2.32 -21.01 12.16
C TYR A 134 0.93 -21.61 12.34
N ASP A 135 0.70 -22.31 13.47
CA ASP A 135 -0.58 -22.93 13.78
C ASP A 135 -1.70 -21.87 13.94
N VAL A 136 -1.42 -20.73 14.61
CA VAL A 136 -2.38 -19.62 14.72
C VAL A 136 -2.70 -19.04 13.36
N LEU A 137 -1.70 -18.72 12.55
CA LEU A 137 -1.92 -18.18 11.21
C LEU A 137 -2.73 -19.13 10.35
N LYS A 138 -2.44 -20.42 10.42
CA LYS A 138 -3.12 -21.44 9.64
C LYS A 138 -4.55 -21.72 10.11
N ASN A 139 -4.78 -21.82 11.41
CA ASN A 139 -6.07 -22.23 11.96
C ASN A 139 -7.03 -21.05 12.16
N ASP A 140 -6.53 -19.90 12.60
CA ASP A 140 -7.37 -18.73 12.89
C ASP A 140 -7.60 -17.88 11.64
N PHE A 141 -6.59 -17.82 10.74
CA PHE A 141 -6.64 -16.97 9.55
C PHE A 141 -6.62 -17.76 8.22
N ASN A 142 -6.59 -19.09 8.30
CA ASN A 142 -6.49 -19.98 7.12
C ASN A 142 -5.32 -19.60 6.20
N PHE A 143 -4.15 -19.40 6.77
CA PHE A 143 -3.05 -18.69 6.14
C PHE A 143 -1.72 -19.44 6.27
N ASP A 144 -1.04 -19.64 5.15
CA ASP A 144 0.27 -20.26 5.06
C ASP A 144 1.30 -19.23 4.58
N VAL A 145 2.40 -19.07 5.33
CA VAL A 145 3.47 -18.09 5.03
C VAL A 145 4.10 -18.33 3.65
N HIS A 146 4.21 -19.57 3.22
CA HIS A 146 4.76 -19.89 1.89
C HIS A 146 3.78 -19.48 0.78
N VAL A 147 2.49 -19.70 1.00
CA VAL A 147 1.45 -19.28 0.08
C VAL A 147 1.34 -17.76 0.04
N LEU A 148 1.53 -17.07 1.19
CA LEU A 148 1.60 -15.61 1.25
C LEU A 148 2.69 -15.08 0.32
N ASN A 149 3.93 -15.51 0.55
CA ASN A 149 5.07 -15.00 -0.20
C ASN A 149 4.90 -15.24 -1.70
N SER A 150 4.47 -16.46 -2.07
CA SER A 150 4.16 -16.80 -3.47
C SER A 150 3.08 -15.89 -4.06
N THR A 151 2.01 -15.60 -3.29
CA THR A 151 0.91 -14.74 -3.72
C THR A 151 1.39 -13.31 -3.96
N LEU A 152 2.13 -12.74 -3.02
CA LEU A 152 2.62 -11.37 -3.11
C LEU A 152 3.61 -11.18 -4.27
N CYS A 153 4.54 -12.12 -4.46
CA CYS A 153 5.42 -12.10 -5.63
C CYS A 153 4.64 -12.17 -6.96
N LYS A 154 3.59 -12.99 -7.02
CA LYS A 154 2.73 -13.05 -8.22
C LYS A 154 1.95 -11.77 -8.45
N ILE A 155 1.45 -11.12 -7.40
CA ILE A 155 0.76 -9.83 -7.46
C ILE A 155 1.72 -8.79 -8.08
N LYS A 156 2.93 -8.62 -7.52
CA LYS A 156 3.94 -7.71 -8.06
C LYS A 156 4.23 -7.99 -9.53
N SER A 157 4.54 -9.24 -9.88
CA SER A 157 4.79 -9.62 -11.28
C SER A 157 3.61 -9.34 -12.22
N CYS A 158 2.36 -9.38 -11.72
CA CYS A 158 1.20 -8.99 -12.52
C CYS A 158 1.15 -7.47 -12.75
N ILE A 159 1.44 -6.67 -11.71
CA ILE A 159 1.45 -5.20 -11.76
C ILE A 159 2.58 -4.72 -12.67
N GLU A 160 3.81 -5.16 -12.44
CA GLU A 160 4.98 -4.82 -13.26
C GLU A 160 4.73 -5.06 -14.76
N LYS A 161 4.19 -6.23 -15.12
CA LYS A 161 3.84 -6.53 -16.52
C LYS A 161 2.77 -5.60 -17.07
N GLN A 162 1.82 -5.18 -16.24
CA GLN A 162 0.78 -4.24 -16.67
C GLN A 162 1.35 -2.82 -16.83
N ILE A 163 2.23 -2.37 -15.93
CA ILE A 163 2.91 -1.08 -16.02
C ILE A 163 3.72 -1.00 -17.31
N VAL A 164 4.57 -2.01 -17.58
CA VAL A 164 5.38 -2.05 -18.81
C VAL A 164 4.49 -2.02 -20.04
N ARG A 165 3.45 -2.84 -20.09
CA ARG A 165 2.51 -2.86 -21.19
C ARG A 165 1.84 -1.49 -21.39
N ARG A 166 1.37 -0.85 -20.34
CA ARG A 166 0.71 0.46 -20.40
C ARG A 166 1.64 1.57 -20.84
N ARG A 167 2.89 1.54 -20.38
CA ARG A 167 3.93 2.45 -20.85
C ARG A 167 4.12 2.32 -22.36
N ASP A 168 4.26 1.09 -22.86
CA ASP A 168 4.49 0.83 -24.28
C ASP A 168 3.28 1.20 -25.15
N GLU A 169 2.06 0.94 -24.68
CA GLU A 169 0.82 1.34 -25.37
C GLU A 169 0.71 2.87 -25.46
N LYS A 170 1.00 3.60 -24.36
CA LYS A 170 0.99 5.07 -24.35
C LYS A 170 2.00 5.65 -25.34
N CYS A 171 3.18 5.08 -25.43
CA CYS A 171 4.20 5.53 -26.38
C CYS A 171 3.79 5.31 -27.85
N LYS A 172 3.02 4.25 -28.15
CA LYS A 172 2.67 3.88 -29.53
C LYS A 172 1.44 4.59 -30.08
N HIS A 173 0.45 4.86 -29.24
CA HIS A 173 -0.90 5.23 -29.72
C HIS A 173 -1.41 6.58 -29.26
N HIS A 174 -0.69 7.31 -28.38
CA HIS A 174 -1.14 8.56 -27.76
C HIS A 174 -2.54 8.49 -27.11
N GLU A 175 -3.05 7.27 -26.87
CA GLU A 175 -4.35 7.08 -26.24
C GLU A 175 -4.25 7.29 -24.72
N TYR A 176 -5.30 7.89 -24.17
CA TYR A 176 -5.43 8.03 -22.73
C TYR A 176 -5.64 6.66 -22.10
N ILE A 177 -4.62 6.17 -21.39
CA ILE A 177 -4.68 4.91 -20.65
C ILE A 177 -4.87 5.25 -19.19
N SER A 178 -5.99 4.81 -18.59
CA SER A 178 -6.21 5.01 -17.14
C SER A 178 -5.10 4.31 -16.34
N PRO A 179 -4.23 5.05 -15.64
CA PRO A 179 -3.14 4.46 -14.87
C PRO A 179 -3.63 3.51 -13.77
N MET A 180 -4.80 3.76 -13.19
CA MET A 180 -5.43 2.86 -12.22
C MET A 180 -5.52 1.42 -12.72
N ASN A 181 -5.75 1.22 -14.02
CA ASN A 181 -5.81 -0.11 -14.60
C ASN A 181 -4.46 -0.85 -14.59
N ALA A 182 -3.33 -0.13 -14.54
CA ALA A 182 -2.00 -0.75 -14.44
C ALA A 182 -1.78 -1.41 -13.08
N PHE A 183 -2.40 -0.87 -12.04
CA PHE A 183 -2.33 -1.37 -10.67
C PHE A 183 -3.54 -2.24 -10.27
N THR A 184 -4.42 -2.56 -11.22
CA THR A 184 -5.63 -3.37 -10.95
C THR A 184 -5.50 -4.76 -11.55
N ILE A 185 -5.49 -5.79 -10.71
CA ILE A 185 -5.54 -7.19 -11.14
C ILE A 185 -7.00 -7.57 -11.35
N LYS A 186 -7.39 -7.79 -12.62
CA LYS A 186 -8.77 -8.15 -12.98
C LYS A 186 -9.14 -9.56 -12.51
N PRO A 187 -10.41 -9.85 -12.19
CA PRO A 187 -10.85 -11.14 -11.67
C PRO A 187 -10.54 -12.32 -12.59
N ASN A 188 -10.58 -12.12 -13.90
CA ASN A 188 -10.22 -13.16 -14.87
C ASN A 188 -8.73 -13.53 -14.81
N ILE A 189 -7.84 -12.56 -14.49
CA ILE A 189 -6.42 -12.80 -14.27
C ILE A 189 -6.24 -13.59 -12.97
N VAL A 190 -6.96 -13.21 -11.91
CA VAL A 190 -6.92 -13.93 -10.62
C VAL A 190 -7.30 -15.39 -10.83
N LYS A 191 -8.45 -15.67 -11.44
CA LYS A 191 -8.91 -17.03 -11.72
C LYS A 191 -7.91 -17.83 -12.58
N LYS A 192 -7.22 -17.19 -13.51
CA LYS A 192 -6.29 -17.87 -14.43
C LYS A 192 -4.92 -18.14 -13.82
N LYS A 193 -4.41 -17.22 -12.97
CA LYS A 193 -3.00 -17.24 -12.53
C LYS A 193 -2.80 -17.68 -11.09
N PHE A 194 -3.83 -17.57 -10.24
CA PHE A 194 -3.73 -17.83 -8.81
C PHE A 194 -4.47 -19.12 -8.44
N SER A 195 -3.84 -19.98 -7.67
CA SER A 195 -4.48 -21.16 -7.07
C SER A 195 -5.56 -20.74 -6.07
N LEU A 196 -6.43 -21.65 -5.67
CA LEU A 196 -7.47 -21.37 -4.68
C LEU A 196 -6.88 -20.87 -3.34
N ALA A 197 -5.78 -21.46 -2.90
CA ALA A 197 -5.08 -21.01 -1.70
C ALA A 197 -4.55 -19.58 -1.83
N GLU A 198 -3.94 -19.23 -2.96
CA GLU A 198 -3.47 -17.87 -3.25
C GLU A 198 -4.64 -16.87 -3.38
N GLN A 199 -5.76 -17.26 -3.95
CA GLN A 199 -6.97 -16.43 -3.99
C GLN A 199 -7.51 -16.15 -2.59
N SER A 200 -7.48 -17.15 -1.68
CA SER A 200 -7.84 -16.96 -0.28
C SER A 200 -6.92 -15.98 0.42
N VAL A 201 -5.62 -16.05 0.18
CA VAL A 201 -4.63 -15.09 0.70
C VAL A 201 -4.90 -13.69 0.13
N MET A 202 -5.12 -13.55 -1.17
CA MET A 202 -5.48 -12.24 -1.76
C MET A 202 -6.71 -11.65 -1.09
N LYS A 203 -7.73 -12.46 -0.85
CA LYS A 203 -8.96 -12.01 -0.18
C LYS A 203 -8.69 -11.57 1.26
N ALA A 204 -7.87 -12.30 2.01
CA ALA A 204 -7.50 -11.95 3.38
C ALA A 204 -6.68 -10.66 3.46
N LEU A 205 -5.81 -10.40 2.46
CA LEU A 205 -5.04 -9.16 2.33
C LEU A 205 -5.86 -7.98 1.79
N SER A 206 -7.12 -8.21 1.41
CA SER A 206 -7.93 -7.19 0.75
C SER A 206 -8.91 -6.52 1.69
N PHE A 207 -9.00 -5.21 1.57
CA PHE A 207 -10.08 -4.42 2.11
C PHE A 207 -11.13 -4.16 1.01
N SER A 208 -12.38 -4.55 1.25
CA SER A 208 -13.47 -4.28 0.30
C SER A 208 -13.86 -2.81 0.40
N LEU A 209 -13.62 -2.06 -0.66
CA LEU A 209 -13.86 -0.62 -0.71
C LEU A 209 -15.35 -0.31 -0.47
N GLY A 210 -15.62 0.64 0.42
CA GLY A 210 -16.97 1.00 0.85
C GLY A 210 -17.40 0.31 2.15
N ASN A 211 -16.64 -0.64 2.68
CA ASN A 211 -16.84 -1.12 4.04
C ASN A 211 -16.25 -0.11 5.02
N GLY A 212 -16.95 0.14 6.13
CA GLY A 212 -16.43 1.04 7.16
C GLY A 212 -15.11 0.53 7.76
N ILE A 213 -14.22 1.45 8.08
CA ILE A 213 -12.98 1.18 8.83
C ILE A 213 -13.17 1.60 10.27
N ASP A 214 -12.85 0.72 11.23
CA ASP A 214 -12.99 1.02 12.66
C ASP A 214 -11.95 2.02 13.16
N MET A 215 -10.71 1.92 12.66
CA MET A 215 -9.63 2.84 13.00
C MET A 215 -9.51 3.95 11.94
N ARG A 216 -9.85 5.17 12.33
CA ARG A 216 -9.77 6.33 11.45
C ARG A 216 -8.41 6.99 11.51
N ILE A 217 -7.89 7.31 10.35
CA ILE A 217 -6.70 8.14 10.16
C ILE A 217 -7.14 9.60 10.24
N SER A 218 -6.58 10.36 11.14
CA SER A 218 -6.75 11.82 11.24
C SER A 218 -5.47 12.57 10.94
N LYS A 219 -4.33 11.92 11.10
CA LYS A 219 -2.98 12.47 10.81
C LYS A 219 -2.14 11.45 10.09
N ILE A 220 -1.12 11.93 9.37
CA ILE A 220 -0.17 11.07 8.66
C ILE A 220 0.61 10.11 9.58
N THR A 221 0.71 10.45 10.86
CA THR A 221 1.37 9.62 11.89
C THR A 221 0.45 8.57 12.50
N ASP A 222 -0.83 8.57 12.17
CA ASP A 222 -1.77 7.58 12.69
C ASP A 222 -1.56 6.22 12.02
N PHE A 223 -1.97 5.15 12.72
CA PHE A 223 -1.94 3.82 12.13
C PHE A 223 -2.79 3.75 10.87
N ASN A 224 -2.18 3.27 9.79
CA ASN A 224 -2.82 3.21 8.50
C ASN A 224 -3.31 1.78 8.18
N SER A 225 -4.61 1.60 8.06
CA SER A 225 -5.23 0.31 7.72
C SER A 225 -4.76 -0.24 6.36
N TYR A 226 -4.26 0.59 5.45
CA TYR A 226 -3.69 0.13 4.20
C TYR A 226 -2.43 -0.74 4.40
N ILE A 227 -1.67 -0.52 5.48
CA ILE A 227 -0.52 -1.39 5.83
C ILE A 227 -1.00 -2.79 6.21
N GLN A 228 -2.15 -2.87 6.87
CA GLN A 228 -2.77 -4.15 7.24
C GLN A 228 -3.44 -4.85 6.05
N TYR A 229 -4.02 -4.08 5.13
CA TYR A 229 -4.73 -4.55 3.94
C TYR A 229 -4.17 -3.85 2.69
N PRO A 230 -3.00 -4.27 2.18
CA PRO A 230 -2.32 -3.57 1.09
C PRO A 230 -2.97 -3.78 -0.29
N ILE A 231 -4.11 -4.45 -0.31
CA ILE A 231 -4.92 -4.69 -1.50
C ILE A 231 -6.31 -4.09 -1.29
N ILE A 232 -6.78 -3.30 -2.24
CA ILE A 232 -8.12 -2.73 -2.22
C ILE A 232 -9.00 -3.50 -3.21
N GLU A 233 -9.99 -4.22 -2.70
CA GLU A 233 -10.99 -4.90 -3.53
C GLU A 233 -12.01 -3.87 -4.03
N LEU A 234 -12.03 -3.68 -5.34
CA LEU A 234 -12.93 -2.72 -5.99
C LEU A 234 -14.36 -3.28 -6.09
N PRO A 235 -15.39 -2.43 -5.90
CA PRO A 235 -16.77 -2.85 -5.95
C PRO A 235 -17.16 -3.40 -7.35
N ASN A 236 -18.30 -4.13 -7.40
CA ASN A 236 -18.85 -4.66 -8.63
C ASN A 236 -17.88 -5.58 -9.40
N ASN A 237 -17.05 -6.33 -8.69
CA ASN A 237 -16.11 -7.29 -9.27
C ASN A 237 -15.14 -6.64 -10.29
N ARG A 238 -14.73 -5.40 -10.05
CA ARG A 238 -13.77 -4.68 -10.93
C ARG A 238 -12.34 -5.16 -10.76
N GLY A 239 -12.02 -5.84 -9.65
CA GLY A 239 -10.72 -6.43 -9.38
C GLY A 239 -10.06 -5.94 -8.10
N TYR A 240 -8.77 -6.18 -8.00
CA TYR A 240 -7.93 -5.90 -6.84
C TYR A 240 -6.92 -4.81 -7.19
N PHE A 241 -7.03 -3.67 -6.55
CA PHE A 241 -6.17 -2.52 -6.77
C PHE A 241 -5.04 -2.50 -5.73
N CYS A 242 -3.80 -2.46 -6.20
CA CYS A 242 -2.59 -2.51 -5.39
C CYS A 242 -1.72 -1.31 -5.76
N VAL A 243 -1.97 -0.17 -5.15
CA VAL A 243 -1.39 1.10 -5.57
C VAL A 243 0.10 1.24 -5.26
N ASN A 244 0.60 0.52 -4.25
CA ASN A 244 1.98 0.62 -3.81
C ASN A 244 2.66 -0.75 -3.78
N GLU A 245 3.65 -0.96 -4.64
CA GLU A 245 4.40 -2.21 -4.71
C GLU A 245 5.28 -2.45 -3.47
N LEU A 246 5.76 -1.39 -2.84
CA LEU A 246 6.54 -1.50 -1.60
C LEU A 246 5.67 -1.96 -0.44
N ALA A 247 4.41 -1.50 -0.36
CA ALA A 247 3.45 -2.01 0.62
C ALA A 247 3.17 -3.50 0.43
N ILE A 248 3.11 -3.97 -0.84
CA ILE A 248 2.99 -5.40 -1.13
C ILE A 248 4.21 -6.18 -0.67
N SER A 249 5.43 -5.66 -0.85
CA SER A 249 6.65 -6.29 -0.36
C SER A 249 6.71 -6.34 1.17
N ALA A 250 6.44 -5.21 1.81
CA ALA A 250 6.41 -5.11 3.27
C ALA A 250 5.35 -6.03 3.90
N ALA A 251 4.23 -6.25 3.22
CA ALA A 251 3.16 -7.13 3.67
C ALA A 251 3.62 -8.58 3.90
N MET A 252 4.69 -9.03 3.26
CA MET A 252 5.28 -10.37 3.52
C MET A 252 5.69 -10.53 4.99
N ASN A 253 6.20 -9.46 5.59
CA ASN A 253 6.71 -9.48 6.96
C ASN A 253 5.76 -8.82 7.97
N GLU A 254 5.05 -7.78 7.59
CA GLU A 254 4.30 -6.93 8.52
C GLU A 254 2.84 -7.36 8.68
N THR A 255 2.15 -7.67 7.61
CA THR A 255 0.71 -7.99 7.66
C THR A 255 0.38 -9.18 8.57
N PRO A 256 1.12 -10.32 8.56
CA PRO A 256 0.86 -11.41 9.49
C PRO A 256 1.03 -11.00 10.96
N PHE A 257 1.91 -10.04 11.25
CA PHE A 257 2.08 -9.52 12.60
C PHE A 257 0.84 -8.78 13.09
N TYR A 258 0.22 -7.94 12.26
CA TYR A 258 -1.04 -7.26 12.60
C TYR A 258 -2.18 -8.26 12.82
N TRP A 259 -2.27 -9.30 12.00
CA TRP A 259 -3.29 -10.34 12.19
C TRP A 259 -3.09 -11.13 13.48
N LEU A 260 -1.86 -11.49 13.80
CA LEU A 260 -1.54 -12.13 15.07
C LEU A 260 -1.95 -11.27 16.26
N GLN A 261 -1.78 -9.95 16.19
CA GLN A 261 -2.21 -9.04 17.26
C GLN A 261 -3.74 -9.05 17.47
N MET A 262 -4.51 -9.30 16.42
CA MET A 262 -5.98 -9.37 16.48
C MET A 262 -6.48 -10.77 16.90
N SER A 263 -5.61 -11.77 16.92
CA SER A 263 -5.98 -13.12 17.36
C SER A 263 -6.27 -13.16 18.87
N PRO A 264 -7.35 -13.82 19.33
CA PRO A 264 -7.62 -14.06 20.76
C PRO A 264 -6.48 -14.77 21.49
N PHE A 265 -5.66 -15.54 20.76
CA PHE A 265 -4.48 -16.20 21.29
C PHE A 265 -3.42 -15.19 21.73
N PHE A 266 -3.23 -14.13 20.97
CA PHE A 266 -2.23 -13.10 21.25
C PHE A 266 -2.54 -12.31 22.51
N GLY A 267 -3.81 -12.01 22.77
CA GLY A 267 -4.24 -11.32 23.99
C GLY A 267 -3.91 -12.06 25.30
N LYS A 268 -3.78 -13.40 25.23
CA LYS A 268 -3.47 -14.24 26.41
C LYS A 268 -1.98 -14.54 26.61
N LYS A 269 -1.16 -14.43 25.56
CA LYS A 269 0.26 -14.86 25.57
C LYS A 269 1.22 -13.85 24.91
N LEU A 270 0.84 -12.56 24.85
CA LEU A 270 1.59 -11.53 24.16
C LEU A 270 3.07 -11.43 24.60
N GLY A 271 3.35 -11.59 25.88
CA GLY A 271 4.70 -11.46 26.43
C GLY A 271 5.63 -12.59 25.98
N SER A 272 5.17 -13.85 26.01
CA SER A 272 5.98 -14.99 25.60
C SER A 272 6.26 -15.00 24.10
N ILE A 273 5.27 -14.62 23.29
CA ILE A 273 5.42 -14.59 21.81
C ILE A 273 6.38 -13.49 21.38
N ARG A 274 6.37 -12.32 22.03
CA ARG A 274 7.37 -11.27 21.75
C ARG A 274 8.79 -11.73 22.07
N GLY A 275 8.98 -12.45 23.18
CA GLY A 275 10.25 -13.06 23.54
C GLY A 275 10.73 -14.07 22.49
N ASP A 276 9.86 -14.99 22.11
CA ASP A 276 10.15 -16.03 21.10
C ASP A 276 10.48 -15.45 19.72
N ILE A 277 9.79 -14.38 19.32
CA ILE A 277 10.07 -13.66 18.07
C ILE A 277 11.43 -12.98 18.17
N ALA A 278 11.70 -12.24 19.25
CA ALA A 278 12.98 -11.55 19.45
C ALA A 278 14.16 -12.52 19.45
N GLU A 279 14.05 -13.63 20.17
CA GLU A 279 15.09 -14.67 20.21
C GLU A 279 15.39 -15.28 18.83
N LYS A 280 14.36 -15.52 18.01
CA LYS A 280 14.51 -16.09 16.66
C LYS A 280 15.03 -15.14 15.61
N ILE A 281 14.80 -13.84 15.78
CA ILE A 281 15.28 -12.79 14.88
C ILE A 281 16.72 -12.39 15.25
N GLY A 282 17.19 -12.76 16.44
CA GLY A 282 18.57 -12.47 16.89
C GLY A 282 18.75 -11.04 17.39
N PHE A 283 17.73 -10.46 18.04
CA PHE A 283 17.82 -9.22 18.81
C PHE A 283 18.15 -9.52 20.28
#